data_aab4bb521d8d8dd46f30fa577762f1fb
#
_entry.id   aab4bb521d8d8dd46f30fa577762f1fb
#
_cell.length_a   1.000
_cell.length_b   1.000
_cell.length_c   1.000
_cell.angle_alpha   90.00
_cell.angle_beta   90.00
_cell.angle_gamma   90.00
#
_symmetry.space_group_name_H-M   'P 1'
#
loop_
_entity.id
_entity.type
_entity.pdbx_description
1 polymer ?
#
loop_
_entity_poly.entity_id
_entity_poly.type
_entity_poly.pdbx_seq_one_letter_code
_entity_poly.pdbx_strand_id
1 'polypeptide(L)'
;MLQPKRTKHRKMQKGRMKGDAKRGTTISFGSYALKALDQHWITDRQIEAARQALTREMKREGNVWIRIFPDKPITRKPAEVRMGKGKGNLEFWAAVVKPGRIIFEIDGVSEQVARASLALAAGKLPIKTKFVVRRDLITA
;
A
#
# COMPACT_ATOMS: atom_id res chain seq x y z
N MET A 1 -5.49 8.17 -10.06
CA MET A 1 -4.80 7.44 -9.00
C MET A 1 -4.93 8.18 -7.69
N LEU A 2 -4.71 7.48 -6.58
CA LEU A 2 -4.83 8.10 -5.27
C LEU A 2 -3.79 9.20 -5.07
N GLN A 3 -4.25 10.34 -4.55
CA GLN A 3 -3.37 11.45 -4.19
C GLN A 3 -4.13 12.39 -3.26
N PRO A 4 -3.44 13.17 -2.40
CA PRO A 4 -4.13 14.14 -1.56
C PRO A 4 -4.82 15.21 -2.38
N LYS A 5 -6.01 15.62 -1.96
CA LYS A 5 -6.74 16.72 -2.60
C LYS A 5 -6.08 18.06 -2.34
N ARG A 6 -5.56 18.26 -1.12
CA ARG A 6 -4.88 19.48 -0.70
C ARG A 6 -3.67 19.14 0.15
N THR A 7 -2.62 19.93 0.03
CA THR A 7 -1.43 19.77 0.84
C THR A 7 -0.98 21.15 1.37
N LYS A 8 -0.47 21.18 2.60
CA LYS A 8 0.13 22.40 3.14
C LYS A 8 1.45 22.72 2.44
N HIS A 9 2.20 21.68 2.10
CA HIS A 9 3.50 21.79 1.43
C HIS A 9 3.54 20.82 0.26
N ARG A 10 3.97 21.31 -0.89
CA ARG A 10 4.05 20.49 -2.10
C ARG A 10 5.20 19.48 -2.07
N LYS A 11 6.19 19.73 -1.23
CA LYS A 11 7.40 18.92 -1.13
C LYS A 11 7.70 18.63 0.32
N MET A 12 8.33 17.49 0.59
CA MET A 12 8.70 17.05 1.93
C MET A 12 10.12 16.51 1.91
N GLN A 13 10.76 16.51 3.07
CA GLN A 13 12.06 15.88 3.22
C GLN A 13 11.91 14.37 3.09
N LYS A 14 12.94 13.73 2.56
CA LYS A 14 12.94 12.29 2.32
C LYS A 14 12.69 11.51 3.61
N GLY A 15 13.37 11.86 4.69
CA GLY A 15 13.24 11.19 5.97
C GLY A 15 13.81 9.77 5.95
N ARG A 16 13.65 9.08 7.07
CA ARG A 16 14.05 7.68 7.24
C ARG A 16 12.88 6.89 7.79
N MET A 17 12.77 5.65 7.34
CA MET A 17 11.77 4.71 7.85
C MET A 17 12.43 3.81 8.89
N LYS A 18 12.07 3.97 10.15
CA LYS A 18 12.61 3.15 11.24
C LYS A 18 11.45 2.51 12.02
N GLY A 19 11.72 1.32 12.55
CA GLY A 19 10.80 0.63 13.44
C GLY A 19 9.64 -0.04 12.72
N ASP A 20 8.72 -0.55 13.50
CA ASP A 20 7.55 -1.28 13.02
C ASP A 20 6.32 -0.39 13.05
N ALA A 21 5.30 -0.76 12.29
CA ALA A 21 4.02 -0.09 12.32
C ALA A 21 3.35 -0.28 13.68
N LYS A 22 2.82 0.82 14.24
CA LYS A 22 2.09 0.80 15.52
C LYS A 22 0.59 0.95 15.34
N ARG A 23 0.16 1.43 14.18
CA ARG A 23 -1.24 1.60 13.82
C ARG A 23 -1.51 0.92 12.47
N GLY A 24 -2.76 0.54 12.24
CA GLY A 24 -3.13 -0.15 11.02
C GLY A 24 -2.48 -1.53 10.92
N THR A 25 -2.30 -2.21 12.05
CA THR A 25 -1.65 -3.52 12.13
C THR A 25 -2.65 -4.66 12.27
N THR A 26 -3.92 -4.35 12.45
CA THR A 26 -4.98 -5.35 12.61
C THR A 26 -6.06 -5.15 11.54
N ILE A 27 -6.78 -6.23 11.24
CA ILE A 27 -7.89 -6.19 10.29
C ILE A 27 -9.07 -5.52 10.98
N SER A 28 -9.62 -4.46 10.35
CA SER A 28 -10.73 -3.69 10.91
C SER A 28 -12.03 -3.86 10.12
N PHE A 29 -11.96 -4.03 8.81
CA PHE A 29 -13.15 -4.02 7.94
C PHE A 29 -13.44 -5.36 7.31
N GLY A 30 -12.42 -6.09 6.87
CA GLY A 30 -12.57 -7.32 6.12
C GLY A 30 -12.32 -8.56 6.96
N SER A 31 -12.35 -9.70 6.29
CA SER A 31 -12.05 -11.01 6.89
C SER A 31 -10.62 -11.44 6.63
N TYR A 32 -10.05 -10.99 5.52
CA TYR A 32 -8.69 -11.35 5.07
C TYR A 32 -7.92 -10.10 4.71
N ALA A 33 -6.61 -10.16 4.84
CA ALA A 33 -5.78 -9.00 4.56
C ALA A 33 -4.39 -9.37 4.09
N LEU A 34 -3.71 -8.40 3.51
CA LEU A 34 -2.32 -8.47 3.13
C LEU A 34 -1.52 -7.57 4.07
N LYS A 35 -0.56 -8.15 4.75
CA LYS A 35 0.25 -7.46 5.76
C LYS A 35 1.67 -7.29 5.26
N ALA A 36 2.23 -6.10 5.44
CA ALA A 36 3.61 -5.82 5.06
C ALA A 36 4.60 -6.49 6.02
N LEU A 37 5.65 -7.07 5.47
CA LEU A 37 6.75 -7.64 6.25
C LEU A 37 8.02 -6.78 6.18
N ASP A 38 8.10 -5.88 5.21
CA ASP A 38 9.23 -4.98 4.99
C ASP A 38 8.80 -3.53 5.06
N GLN A 39 9.79 -2.65 5.15
CA GLN A 39 9.56 -1.20 5.02
C GLN A 39 9.87 -0.76 3.61
N HIS A 40 9.02 0.09 3.05
CA HIS A 40 9.24 0.67 1.72
C HIS A 40 8.24 1.79 1.44
N TRP A 41 8.55 2.60 0.45
CA TRP A 41 7.57 3.53 -0.13
C TRP A 41 6.81 2.81 -1.23
N ILE A 42 5.50 2.73 -1.08
CA ILE A 42 4.64 2.13 -2.11
C ILE A 42 4.00 3.28 -2.89
N THR A 43 4.24 3.32 -4.19
CA THR A 43 3.75 4.41 -5.03
C THR A 43 2.26 4.27 -5.31
N ASP A 44 1.62 5.38 -5.68
CA ASP A 44 0.22 5.40 -6.09
C ASP A 44 -0.05 4.46 -7.27
N ARG A 45 0.89 4.35 -8.19
CA ARG A 45 0.79 3.43 -9.34
C ARG A 45 0.84 1.97 -8.92
N GLN A 46 1.70 1.64 -7.96
CA GLN A 46 1.80 0.28 -7.41
C GLN A 46 0.53 -0.11 -6.68
N ILE A 47 -0.04 0.80 -5.89
CA ILE A 47 -1.31 0.57 -5.20
C ILE A 47 -2.42 0.30 -6.20
N GLU A 48 -2.52 1.11 -7.26
CA GLU A 48 -3.54 0.94 -8.28
C GLU A 48 -3.37 -0.37 -9.06
N ALA A 49 -2.14 -0.73 -9.41
CA ALA A 49 -1.85 -1.99 -10.09
C ALA A 49 -2.26 -3.20 -9.24
N ALA A 50 -1.94 -3.15 -7.94
CA ALA A 50 -2.31 -4.20 -7.00
C ALA A 50 -3.83 -4.31 -6.83
N ARG A 51 -4.51 -3.16 -6.71
CA ARG A 51 -5.97 -3.12 -6.61
C ARG A 51 -6.64 -3.75 -7.84
N GLN A 52 -6.16 -3.41 -9.03
CA GLN A 52 -6.71 -3.96 -10.26
C GLN A 52 -6.50 -5.47 -10.36
N ALA A 53 -5.32 -5.96 -10.02
CA ALA A 53 -5.03 -7.40 -10.01
C ALA A 53 -5.94 -8.14 -9.03
N LEU A 54 -6.12 -7.57 -7.84
CA LEU A 54 -6.96 -8.11 -6.77
C LEU A 54 -8.42 -8.22 -7.21
N THR A 55 -8.99 -7.13 -7.70
CA THR A 55 -10.40 -7.09 -8.09
C THR A 55 -10.69 -7.95 -9.31
N ARG A 56 -9.75 -8.06 -10.23
CA ARG A 56 -9.89 -8.92 -11.41
C ARG A 56 -10.00 -10.39 -11.00
N GLU A 57 -9.15 -10.84 -10.09
CA GLU A 57 -9.18 -12.22 -9.60
C GLU A 57 -10.45 -12.51 -8.80
N MET A 58 -10.95 -11.53 -8.05
CA MET A 58 -12.21 -11.66 -7.32
C MET A 58 -13.44 -11.59 -8.22
N LYS A 59 -13.26 -11.34 -9.51
CA LYS A 59 -14.35 -11.18 -10.49
C LYS A 59 -15.37 -10.12 -10.07
N ARG A 60 -14.89 -9.07 -9.41
CA ARG A 60 -15.69 -7.97 -8.88
C ARG A 60 -16.71 -8.39 -7.80
N GLU A 61 -16.53 -9.58 -7.23
CA GLU A 61 -17.32 -10.00 -6.08
C GLU A 61 -16.66 -9.55 -4.79
N GLY A 62 -17.46 -9.34 -3.74
CA GLY A 62 -16.95 -8.94 -2.44
C GLY A 62 -16.53 -7.48 -2.37
N ASN A 63 -15.87 -7.14 -1.28
CA ASN A 63 -15.45 -5.78 -0.96
C ASN A 63 -13.94 -5.72 -0.77
N VAL A 64 -13.36 -4.59 -1.15
CA VAL A 64 -11.92 -4.32 -1.01
C VAL A 64 -11.72 -2.99 -0.31
N TRP A 65 -10.85 -2.96 0.67
CA TRP A 65 -10.43 -1.73 1.36
C TRP A 65 -8.94 -1.53 1.18
N ILE A 66 -8.54 -0.36 0.72
CA ILE A 66 -7.14 0.05 0.66
C ILE A 66 -6.82 0.73 1.98
N ARG A 67 -5.96 0.12 2.80
CA ARG A 67 -5.66 0.61 4.15
C ARG A 67 -4.49 1.58 4.21
N ILE A 68 -3.83 1.82 3.09
CA ILE A 68 -2.73 2.78 2.99
C ILE A 68 -3.11 3.88 2.01
N PHE A 69 -2.50 5.05 2.18
CA PHE A 69 -2.75 6.17 1.28
C PHE A 69 -1.42 6.83 0.90
N PRO A 70 -1.22 7.12 -0.39
CA PRO A 70 0.02 7.74 -0.87
C PRO A 70 -0.01 9.24 -0.62
N ASP A 71 0.39 9.65 0.57
CA ASP A 71 0.35 11.05 1.00
C ASP A 71 1.72 11.74 1.00
N LYS A 72 2.79 10.99 0.75
CA LYS A 72 4.14 11.55 0.71
C LYS A 72 4.53 11.94 -0.71
N PRO A 73 4.83 13.23 -0.95
CA PRO A 73 5.29 13.66 -2.27
C PRO A 73 6.75 13.29 -2.47
N ILE A 74 7.05 12.58 -3.55
CA ILE A 74 8.39 12.18 -3.92
C ILE A 74 8.83 13.05 -5.09
N THR A 75 9.98 13.70 -4.94
CA THR A 75 10.53 14.59 -5.96
C THR A 75 11.72 13.95 -6.64
N ARG A 76 11.95 14.34 -7.87
CA ARG A 76 13.08 13.87 -8.66
C ARG A 76 13.56 14.97 -9.59
N LYS A 77 14.87 15.07 -9.72
CA LYS A 77 15.47 15.94 -10.72
C LYS A 77 15.75 15.14 -11.98
N PRO A 78 15.60 15.74 -13.17
CA PRO A 78 16.03 15.09 -14.40
C PRO A 78 17.52 14.71 -14.34
N ALA A 79 17.89 13.63 -15.01
CA ALA A 79 19.27 13.14 -14.99
C ALA A 79 20.29 14.16 -15.53
N GLU A 80 19.83 15.08 -16.38
CA GLU A 80 20.67 16.09 -17.01
C GLU A 80 20.88 17.34 -16.16
N VAL A 81 20.14 17.49 -15.04
CA VAL A 81 20.22 18.67 -14.20
C VAL A 81 21.31 18.50 -13.15
N ARG A 82 22.16 19.52 -13.00
CA ARG A 82 23.23 19.52 -12.01
C ARG A 82 22.65 19.59 -10.61
N MET A 83 23.42 19.09 -9.65
CA MET A 83 23.05 19.16 -8.24
C MET A 83 22.98 20.62 -7.78
N GLY A 84 22.09 20.91 -6.81
CA GLY A 84 21.86 22.26 -6.31
C GLY A 84 20.67 22.92 -6.99
N LYS A 85 20.50 24.22 -6.78
CA LYS A 85 19.40 25.06 -7.30
C LYS A 85 18.00 24.60 -6.86
N GLY A 86 17.92 24.04 -5.63
CA GLY A 86 16.64 23.70 -5.02
C GLY A 86 16.20 22.27 -5.26
N LYS A 87 15.07 21.93 -4.66
CA LYS A 87 14.48 20.58 -4.71
C LYS A 87 13.81 20.32 -6.05
N GLY A 88 13.92 19.10 -6.53
CA GLY A 88 13.31 18.69 -7.79
C GLY A 88 11.79 18.81 -7.79
N ASN A 89 11.19 18.62 -8.95
CA ASN A 89 9.74 18.63 -9.11
C ASN A 89 9.10 17.37 -8.55
N LEU A 90 7.84 17.49 -8.15
CA LEU A 90 7.02 16.35 -7.73
C LEU A 90 6.90 15.35 -8.89
N GLU A 91 7.25 14.10 -8.64
CA GLU A 91 7.16 13.04 -9.65
C GLU A 91 5.99 12.10 -9.37
N PHE A 92 5.85 11.66 -8.13
CA PHE A 92 4.76 10.76 -7.73
C PHE A 92 4.48 10.86 -6.24
N TRP A 93 3.34 10.29 -5.84
CA TRP A 93 2.97 10.18 -4.43
C TRP A 93 3.25 8.76 -3.95
N ALA A 94 3.61 8.63 -2.68
CA ALA A 94 3.92 7.33 -2.09
C ALA A 94 3.36 7.21 -0.68
N ALA A 95 3.03 5.99 -0.29
CA ALA A 95 2.69 5.64 1.08
C ALA A 95 3.94 5.12 1.78
N VAL A 96 4.20 5.61 2.98
CA VAL A 96 5.28 5.09 3.82
C VAL A 96 4.76 3.88 4.58
N VAL A 97 5.26 2.70 4.23
CA VAL A 97 4.81 1.43 4.81
C VAL A 97 5.92 0.83 5.65
N LYS A 98 5.59 0.46 6.88
CA LYS A 98 6.51 -0.19 7.83
C LYS A 98 6.06 -1.63 8.06
N PRO A 99 6.96 -2.52 8.53
CA PRO A 99 6.57 -3.90 8.82
C PRO A 99 5.40 -3.97 9.79
N GLY A 100 4.44 -4.81 9.49
CA GLY A 100 3.24 -4.99 10.30
C GLY A 100 2.02 -4.23 9.80
N ARG A 101 2.17 -3.32 8.84
CA ARG A 101 1.06 -2.53 8.31
C ARG A 101 0.16 -3.37 7.41
N ILE A 102 -1.15 -3.27 7.61
CA ILE A 102 -2.14 -3.85 6.71
C ILE A 102 -2.23 -2.97 5.46
N ILE A 103 -2.10 -3.57 4.30
CA ILE A 103 -2.12 -2.86 3.02
C ILE A 103 -3.51 -2.91 2.39
N PHE A 104 -4.06 -4.12 2.23
CA PHE A 104 -5.39 -4.34 1.68
C PHE A 104 -6.18 -5.23 2.61
N GLU A 105 -7.50 -5.01 2.66
CA GLU A 105 -8.44 -5.92 3.31
C GLU A 105 -9.51 -6.32 2.30
N ILE A 106 -9.98 -7.55 2.38
CA ILE A 106 -11.05 -8.05 1.53
C ILE A 106 -12.06 -8.82 2.34
N ASP A 107 -13.29 -8.87 1.83
CA ASP A 107 -14.38 -9.62 2.43
C ASP A 107 -15.37 -10.05 1.34
N GLY A 108 -16.25 -10.96 1.67
CA GLY A 108 -17.30 -11.41 0.75
C GLY A 108 -16.86 -12.46 -0.25
N VAL A 109 -15.69 -13.07 -0.06
CA VAL A 109 -15.19 -14.17 -0.90
C VAL A 109 -14.66 -15.30 -0.02
N SER A 110 -14.51 -16.49 -0.60
CA SER A 110 -13.93 -17.61 0.13
C SER A 110 -12.45 -17.39 0.43
N GLU A 111 -11.92 -18.10 1.42
CA GLU A 111 -10.50 -18.01 1.77
C GLU A 111 -9.59 -18.36 0.60
N GLN A 112 -9.98 -19.36 -0.20
CA GLN A 112 -9.22 -19.78 -1.36
C GLN A 112 -9.10 -18.65 -2.40
N VAL A 113 -10.22 -18.02 -2.71
CA VAL A 113 -10.24 -16.87 -3.62
C VAL A 113 -9.45 -15.69 -3.03
N ALA A 114 -9.60 -15.45 -1.72
CA ALA A 114 -8.87 -14.39 -1.05
C ALA A 114 -7.36 -14.59 -1.12
N ARG A 115 -6.88 -15.80 -0.87
CA ARG A 115 -5.45 -16.10 -0.96
C ARG A 115 -4.91 -15.88 -2.37
N ALA A 116 -5.63 -16.35 -3.39
CA ALA A 116 -5.22 -16.17 -4.78
C ALA A 116 -5.19 -14.69 -5.17
N SER A 117 -6.24 -13.95 -4.80
CA SER A 117 -6.36 -12.53 -5.13
C SER A 117 -5.25 -11.71 -4.48
N LEU A 118 -5.02 -11.92 -3.20
CA LEU A 118 -4.00 -11.17 -2.46
C LEU A 118 -2.58 -11.55 -2.90
N ALA A 119 -2.37 -12.80 -3.32
CA ALA A 119 -1.08 -13.21 -3.88
C ALA A 119 -0.78 -12.48 -5.19
N LEU A 120 -1.77 -12.30 -6.05
CA LEU A 120 -1.61 -11.53 -7.28
C LEU A 120 -1.34 -10.05 -7.00
N ALA A 121 -2.05 -9.50 -6.01
CA ALA A 121 -1.80 -8.11 -5.57
C ALA A 121 -0.38 -7.94 -5.03
N ALA A 122 0.08 -8.89 -4.23
CA ALA A 122 1.42 -8.87 -3.65
C ALA A 122 2.51 -8.84 -4.72
N GLY A 123 2.28 -9.50 -5.84
CA GLY A 123 3.21 -9.49 -6.97
C GLY A 123 3.39 -8.12 -7.61
N LYS A 124 2.49 -7.18 -7.37
CA LYS A 124 2.60 -5.80 -7.88
C LYS A 124 3.25 -4.85 -6.89
N LEU A 125 3.56 -5.31 -5.69
CA LEU A 125 4.13 -4.50 -4.62
C LEU A 125 5.63 -4.77 -4.49
N PRO A 126 6.42 -3.76 -4.06
CA PRO A 126 7.88 -3.90 -3.97
C PRO A 126 8.37 -4.52 -2.67
N ILE A 127 7.48 -5.08 -1.85
CA ILE A 127 7.82 -5.58 -0.52
C ILE A 127 7.33 -7.01 -0.33
N LYS A 128 7.91 -7.68 0.64
CA LYS A 128 7.40 -8.96 1.11
C LYS A 128 6.14 -8.75 1.93
N THR A 129 5.17 -9.63 1.75
CA THR A 129 3.86 -9.53 2.38
C THR A 129 3.43 -10.88 2.92
N LYS A 130 2.43 -10.86 3.79
CA LYS A 130 1.86 -12.06 4.38
C LYS A 130 0.33 -11.99 4.31
N PHE A 131 -0.29 -13.09 3.94
CA PHE A 131 -1.74 -13.26 4.02
C PHE A 131 -2.13 -13.46 5.49
N VAL A 132 -3.11 -12.72 5.96
CA VAL A 132 -3.61 -12.84 7.34
C VAL A 132 -5.12 -12.98 7.35
N VAL A 133 -5.62 -13.70 8.35
CA VAL A 133 -7.05 -13.93 8.58
C VAL A 133 -7.44 -13.23 9.87
N ARG A 134 -8.63 -12.65 9.91
CA ARG A 134 -9.11 -11.98 11.14
C ARG A 134 -9.20 -12.99 12.29
N ARG A 135 -8.79 -12.57 13.49
CA ARG A 135 -8.64 -13.47 14.64
C ARG A 135 -9.89 -14.26 15.00
N ASP A 136 -11.04 -13.62 14.93
CA ASP A 136 -12.31 -14.28 15.26
C ASP A 136 -12.68 -15.39 14.29
N LEU A 137 -12.13 -15.38 13.09
CA LEU A 137 -12.32 -16.44 12.10
C LEU A 137 -11.37 -17.62 12.31
N ILE A 138 -10.23 -17.39 12.96
CA ILE A 138 -9.25 -18.44 13.25
C ILE A 138 -9.76 -19.33 14.38
N THR A 139 -10.47 -18.74 15.33
CA THR A 139 -10.92 -19.44 16.54
C THR A 139 -12.29 -20.11 16.37
N ALA A 140 -12.94 -19.91 15.25
CA ALA A 140 -14.27 -20.48 14.95
C ALA A 140 -14.16 -21.92 14.31
#